data_682f065aef0ed66a67a2ec2a42f76613
#
_entry.id   682f065aef0ed66a67a2ec2a42f76613
#
_cell.length_a   1.000
_cell.length_b   1.000
_cell.length_c   1.000
_cell.angle_alpha   90.00
_cell.angle_beta   90.00
_cell.angle_gamma   90.00
#
_symmetry.space_group_name_H-M   'P 1'
#
loop_
_entity.id
_entity.type
_entity.pdbx_description
1 polymer ?
#
loop_
_entity_poly.entity_id
_entity_poly.type
_entity_poly.pdbx_seq_one_letter_code
_entity_poly.pdbx_strand_id
1 'polypeptide(L)'
;MASPAPLVVFAYDFPHKKTYEGLLRLHLAGIPIALVIGAPFVQLHIRESAIRVAPAKLQFLSARHVCDRLGIPYVREAHNSPETVAALRELAPRVGVVLGARILSQEIIDCFSVGVINAHPGLIPENRGLDNVKWAILLGLDQGVTTHLIAGGKDVDLGRLIERQVVPVLPDDTLLDVHLRIQNTELEMMVRAVEEIGDARGKCGIEFPPFRDRGTYRACVPPEIEERLLEQFREYRDGWRSKNQREPVGEDW
;
A
#
# COMPACT_ATOMS: atom_id res chain seq x y z
N MET A 1 31.64 7.56 -4.62
CA MET A 1 30.47 6.77 -4.14
C MET A 1 29.39 6.90 -5.19
N ALA A 2 28.82 5.82 -5.69
CA ALA A 2 27.70 5.92 -6.63
C ALA A 2 26.52 6.61 -5.93
N SER A 3 25.92 7.59 -6.61
CA SER A 3 24.70 8.25 -6.12
C SER A 3 23.62 7.20 -5.83
N PRO A 4 22.87 7.30 -4.72
CA PRO A 4 21.79 6.36 -4.46
C PRO A 4 20.81 6.39 -5.65
N ALA A 5 20.36 5.21 -6.04
CA ALA A 5 19.46 5.10 -7.17
C ALA A 5 18.14 5.86 -6.87
N PRO A 6 17.64 6.68 -7.80
CA PRO A 6 16.54 7.59 -7.53
C PRO A 6 15.24 6.82 -7.21
N LEU A 7 14.66 7.10 -6.02
CA LEU A 7 13.33 6.65 -5.62
C LEU A 7 12.29 7.68 -6.05
N VAL A 8 11.22 7.23 -6.70
CA VAL A 8 10.06 8.06 -7.03
C VAL A 8 8.86 7.62 -6.21
N VAL A 9 8.11 8.59 -5.68
CA VAL A 9 6.89 8.33 -4.92
C VAL A 9 5.66 8.82 -5.68
N PHE A 10 4.70 7.93 -5.91
CA PHE A 10 3.38 8.27 -6.40
C PHE A 10 2.47 8.61 -5.23
N ALA A 11 1.91 9.81 -5.23
CA ALA A 11 1.13 10.39 -4.15
C ALA A 11 -0.15 11.06 -4.67
N TYR A 12 -1.08 11.40 -3.78
CA TYR A 12 -2.17 12.32 -4.10
C TYR A 12 -1.82 13.76 -3.71
N ASP A 13 -2.24 14.74 -4.52
CA ASP A 13 -2.05 16.18 -4.28
C ASP A 13 -3.12 16.76 -3.33
N PHE A 14 -3.73 15.95 -2.50
CA PHE A 14 -4.69 16.35 -1.48
C PHE A 14 -4.36 15.65 -0.14
N PRO A 15 -4.90 16.13 1.00
CA PRO A 15 -4.67 15.50 2.29
C PRO A 15 -5.05 14.02 2.27
N HIS A 16 -4.05 13.13 2.42
CA HIS A 16 -4.21 11.69 2.36
C HIS A 16 -3.29 11.02 3.38
N LYS A 17 -3.87 10.24 4.31
CA LYS A 17 -3.14 9.65 5.45
C LYS A 17 -1.94 8.82 5.02
N LYS A 18 -2.12 7.84 4.14
CA LYS A 18 -1.04 6.96 3.67
C LYS A 18 0.10 7.73 3.00
N THR A 19 -0.24 8.76 2.20
CA THR A 19 0.76 9.65 1.59
C THR A 19 1.54 10.42 2.66
N TYR A 20 0.83 11.06 3.60
CA TYR A 20 1.45 11.85 4.66
C TYR A 20 2.40 11.02 5.52
N GLU A 21 1.92 9.91 6.07
CA GLU A 21 2.71 9.05 6.96
C GLU A 21 3.83 8.34 6.21
N GLY A 22 3.59 7.89 4.98
CA GLY A 22 4.59 7.20 4.18
C GLY A 22 5.78 8.08 3.81
N LEU A 23 5.53 9.34 3.41
CA LEU A 23 6.60 10.30 3.14
C LEU A 23 7.45 10.56 4.39
N LEU A 24 6.82 10.72 5.56
CA LEU A 24 7.54 10.91 6.82
C LEU A 24 8.38 9.68 7.18
N ARG A 25 7.83 8.47 7.05
CA ARG A 25 8.55 7.23 7.37
C ARG A 25 9.75 7.01 6.45
N LEU A 26 9.59 7.19 5.14
CA LEU A 26 10.70 7.11 4.19
C LEU A 26 11.79 8.13 4.52
N HIS A 27 11.43 9.36 4.84
CA HIS A 27 12.37 10.41 5.24
C HIS A 27 13.10 10.06 6.55
N LEU A 28 12.39 9.62 7.58
CA LEU A 28 12.97 9.24 8.88
C LEU A 28 13.86 7.99 8.77
N ALA A 29 13.57 7.08 7.84
CA ALA A 29 14.45 5.96 7.52
C ALA A 29 15.71 6.38 6.72
N GLY A 30 15.86 7.67 6.43
CA GLY A 30 17.02 8.19 5.67
C GLY A 30 17.01 7.79 4.19
N ILE A 31 15.87 7.39 3.65
CA ILE A 31 15.72 6.99 2.26
C ILE A 31 15.61 8.25 1.38
N PRO A 32 16.54 8.50 0.46
CA PRO A 32 16.51 9.68 -0.39
C PRO A 32 15.41 9.55 -1.44
N ILE A 33 14.46 10.49 -1.43
CA ILE A 33 13.38 10.56 -2.42
C ILE A 33 13.81 11.57 -3.50
N ALA A 34 13.93 11.10 -4.74
CA ALA A 34 14.35 11.94 -5.86
C ALA A 34 13.19 12.78 -6.42
N LEU A 35 11.96 12.26 -6.36
CA LEU A 35 10.79 12.97 -6.86
C LEU A 35 9.51 12.40 -6.24
N VAL A 36 8.60 13.30 -5.85
CA VAL A 36 7.20 12.96 -5.53
C VAL A 36 6.29 13.48 -6.63
N ILE A 37 5.48 12.60 -7.20
CA ILE A 37 4.47 12.95 -8.21
C ILE A 37 3.10 12.93 -7.56
N GLY A 38 2.52 14.10 -7.34
CA GLY A 38 1.21 14.27 -6.70
C GLY A 38 0.09 14.38 -7.71
N ALA A 39 -0.73 13.33 -7.84
CA ALA A 39 -1.87 13.38 -8.73
C ALA A 39 -3.00 14.28 -8.20
N PRO A 40 -3.57 15.15 -9.03
CA PRO A 40 -4.68 16.00 -8.64
C PRO A 40 -5.92 15.17 -8.28
N PHE A 41 -6.77 15.77 -7.44
CA PHE A 41 -8.06 15.16 -7.10
C PHE A 41 -8.93 14.98 -8.35
N VAL A 42 -9.52 13.81 -8.45
CA VAL A 42 -10.56 13.51 -9.44
C VAL A 42 -11.73 12.87 -8.72
N GLN A 43 -12.92 13.43 -8.90
CA GLN A 43 -14.13 12.86 -8.33
C GLN A 43 -14.38 11.45 -8.90
N LEU A 44 -14.40 10.48 -8.02
CA LEU A 44 -14.81 9.13 -8.37
C LEU A 44 -16.24 8.90 -7.91
N HIS A 45 -17.05 8.29 -8.76
CA HIS A 45 -18.36 7.77 -8.39
C HIS A 45 -18.18 6.42 -7.67
N ILE A 46 -17.64 6.48 -6.45
CA ILE A 46 -17.53 5.31 -5.58
C ILE A 46 -18.75 5.31 -4.67
N ARG A 47 -19.39 4.14 -4.55
CA ARG A 47 -20.49 3.94 -3.63
C ARG A 47 -20.03 4.22 -2.19
N GLU A 48 -20.80 4.99 -1.43
CA GLU A 48 -20.51 5.21 -0.02
C GLU A 48 -20.64 3.89 0.75
N SER A 49 -19.68 3.67 1.64
CA SER A 49 -19.69 2.55 2.55
C SER A 49 -20.70 2.80 3.69
N ALA A 50 -21.54 1.83 4.00
CA ALA A 50 -22.45 1.89 5.15
C ALA A 50 -21.65 1.81 6.46
N ILE A 51 -20.54 1.08 6.47
CA ILE A 51 -19.68 0.91 7.64
C ILE A 51 -18.32 1.55 7.38
N ARG A 52 -18.01 2.56 8.16
CA ARG A 52 -16.72 3.21 8.10
C ARG A 52 -15.70 2.44 8.93
N VAL A 53 -14.61 2.01 8.30
CA VAL A 53 -13.47 1.35 8.94
C VAL A 53 -12.25 2.25 9.09
N ALA A 54 -12.30 3.50 8.61
CA ALA A 54 -11.22 4.47 8.74
C ALA A 54 -11.66 5.69 9.56
N PRO A 55 -10.74 6.35 10.28
CA PRO A 55 -11.05 7.57 11.01
C PRO A 55 -11.64 8.64 10.11
N ALA A 56 -12.68 9.32 10.60
CA ALA A 56 -13.31 10.41 9.88
C ALA A 56 -12.64 11.75 10.21
N LYS A 57 -12.68 12.67 9.26
CA LYS A 57 -12.33 14.10 9.48
C LYS A 57 -10.94 14.33 10.07
N LEU A 58 -9.99 13.43 9.86
CA LEU A 58 -8.61 13.68 10.20
C LEU A 58 -8.03 14.70 9.22
N GLN A 59 -7.31 15.68 9.77
CA GLN A 59 -6.60 16.68 8.97
C GLN A 59 -5.15 16.27 8.83
N PHE A 60 -4.68 16.15 7.59
CA PHE A 60 -3.29 15.89 7.26
C PHE A 60 -2.77 17.00 6.37
N LEU A 61 -1.46 17.21 6.41
CA LEU A 61 -0.80 18.05 5.41
C LEU A 61 -0.87 17.35 4.04
N SER A 62 -1.03 18.15 2.98
CA SER A 62 -0.92 17.59 1.61
C SER A 62 0.51 17.15 1.33
N ALA A 63 0.68 16.27 0.34
CA ALA A 63 2.00 15.81 -0.11
C ALA A 63 2.93 16.99 -0.41
N ARG A 64 2.43 18.02 -1.09
CA ARG A 64 3.18 19.24 -1.38
C ARG A 64 3.75 19.89 -0.13
N HIS A 65 2.92 20.13 0.90
CA HIS A 65 3.39 20.76 2.14
C HIS A 65 4.46 19.93 2.85
N VAL A 66 4.32 18.60 2.85
CA VAL A 66 5.34 17.71 3.42
C VAL A 66 6.64 17.83 2.63
N CYS A 67 6.58 17.75 1.31
CA CYS A 67 7.74 17.87 0.43
C CYS A 67 8.46 19.22 0.60
N ASP A 68 7.71 20.33 0.61
CA ASP A 68 8.25 21.67 0.82
C ASP A 68 8.99 21.78 2.17
N ARG A 69 8.47 21.18 3.24
CA ARG A 69 9.10 21.18 4.57
C ARG A 69 10.34 20.29 4.67
N LEU A 70 10.36 19.21 3.93
CA LEU A 70 11.46 18.24 3.95
C LEU A 70 12.51 18.46 2.83
N GLY A 71 12.30 19.45 1.96
CA GLY A 71 13.18 19.71 0.81
C GLY A 71 13.14 18.61 -0.24
N ILE A 72 12.02 17.90 -0.38
CA ILE A 72 11.84 16.83 -1.36
C ILE A 72 11.29 17.42 -2.67
N PRO A 73 11.91 17.12 -3.83
CA PRO A 73 11.38 17.54 -5.13
C PRO A 73 9.94 17.05 -5.34
N TYR A 74 9.07 17.94 -5.78
CA TYR A 74 7.64 17.67 -5.96
C TYR A 74 7.11 18.22 -7.27
N VAL A 75 6.31 17.42 -7.97
CA VAL A 75 5.54 17.85 -9.15
C VAL A 75 4.07 17.47 -8.98
N ARG A 76 3.18 18.38 -9.39
CA ARG A 76 1.74 18.10 -9.44
C ARG A 76 1.37 17.72 -10.85
N GLU A 77 1.13 16.42 -11.07
CA GLU A 77 0.82 15.88 -12.40
C GLU A 77 -0.01 14.59 -12.30
N ALA A 78 -0.80 14.31 -13.34
CA ALA A 78 -1.51 13.04 -13.43
C ALA A 78 -0.51 11.89 -13.64
N HIS A 79 -0.65 10.80 -12.87
CA HIS A 79 0.35 9.72 -12.87
C HIS A 79 0.63 9.09 -14.23
N ASN A 80 -0.40 9.03 -15.11
CA ASN A 80 -0.28 8.43 -16.45
C ASN A 80 -0.19 9.48 -17.58
N SER A 81 0.15 10.74 -17.25
CA SER A 81 0.29 11.78 -18.28
C SER A 81 1.58 11.60 -19.09
N PRO A 82 1.63 12.11 -20.33
CA PRO A 82 2.85 12.17 -21.11
C PRO A 82 3.99 12.93 -20.40
N GLU A 83 3.66 13.97 -19.64
CA GLU A 83 4.59 14.77 -18.85
C GLU A 83 5.24 13.93 -17.74
N THR A 84 4.45 13.10 -17.05
CA THR A 84 4.97 12.15 -16.06
C THR A 84 5.90 11.13 -16.71
N VAL A 85 5.52 10.57 -17.85
CA VAL A 85 6.38 9.63 -18.59
C VAL A 85 7.70 10.28 -19.00
N ALA A 86 7.65 11.52 -19.51
CA ALA A 86 8.85 12.26 -19.92
C ALA A 86 9.78 12.50 -18.71
N ALA A 87 9.25 12.97 -17.59
CA ALA A 87 10.03 13.21 -16.38
C ALA A 87 10.67 11.93 -15.82
N LEU A 88 9.94 10.80 -15.84
CA LEU A 88 10.46 9.51 -15.40
C LEU A 88 11.55 8.98 -16.33
N ARG A 89 11.40 9.13 -17.65
CA ARG A 89 12.43 8.73 -18.61
C ARG A 89 13.73 9.53 -18.45
N GLU A 90 13.61 10.84 -18.19
CA GLU A 90 14.76 11.69 -17.92
C GLU A 90 15.47 11.32 -16.61
N LEU A 91 14.67 11.07 -15.54
CA LEU A 91 15.20 10.69 -14.23
C LEU A 91 15.79 9.27 -14.21
N ALA A 92 15.32 8.38 -15.08
CA ALA A 92 15.68 6.96 -15.15
C ALA A 92 15.66 6.27 -13.75
N PRO A 93 14.50 6.27 -13.05
CA PRO A 93 14.43 5.81 -11.68
C PRO A 93 14.61 4.29 -11.60
N ARG A 94 15.15 3.85 -10.44
CA ARG A 94 15.26 2.42 -10.19
C ARG A 94 13.97 1.83 -9.60
N VAL A 95 13.39 2.50 -8.61
CA VAL A 95 12.25 2.02 -7.84
C VAL A 95 11.20 3.13 -7.72
N GLY A 96 9.95 2.76 -7.90
CA GLY A 96 8.79 3.55 -7.54
C GLY A 96 8.09 3.01 -6.29
N VAL A 97 7.37 3.87 -5.56
CA VAL A 97 6.55 3.50 -4.40
C VAL A 97 5.17 4.12 -4.53
N VAL A 98 4.12 3.34 -4.28
CA VAL A 98 2.73 3.81 -4.27
C VAL A 98 2.30 4.15 -2.84
N LEU A 99 2.23 5.44 -2.53
CA LEU A 99 1.60 5.96 -1.31
C LEU A 99 0.17 6.48 -1.55
N GLY A 100 -0.18 6.68 -2.82
CA GLY A 100 -1.51 7.06 -3.27
C GLY A 100 -1.52 7.18 -4.78
N ALA A 101 -2.09 6.20 -5.47
CA ALA A 101 -2.21 6.22 -6.92
C ALA A 101 -3.50 5.53 -7.36
N ARG A 102 -3.89 5.82 -8.58
CA ARG A 102 -4.79 4.99 -9.37
C ARG A 102 -3.97 3.92 -10.08
N ILE A 103 -4.64 3.12 -10.89
CA ILE A 103 -3.97 2.13 -11.74
C ILE A 103 -2.91 2.85 -12.58
N LEU A 104 -1.66 2.46 -12.41
CA LEU A 104 -0.56 2.92 -13.23
C LEU A 104 -0.54 2.16 -14.56
N SER A 105 -0.28 2.88 -15.64
CA SER A 105 -0.14 2.28 -16.95
C SER A 105 1.16 1.47 -17.06
N GLN A 106 1.20 0.53 -18.01
CA GLN A 106 2.41 -0.23 -18.27
C GLN A 106 3.57 0.71 -18.67
N GLU A 107 3.29 1.76 -19.42
CA GLU A 107 4.29 2.75 -19.83
C GLU A 107 4.97 3.43 -18.65
N ILE A 108 4.22 3.72 -17.58
CA ILE A 108 4.79 4.27 -16.34
C ILE A 108 5.68 3.24 -15.65
N ILE A 109 5.24 1.99 -15.55
CA ILE A 109 5.98 0.92 -14.88
C ILE A 109 7.29 0.62 -15.61
N ASP A 110 7.28 0.64 -16.93
CA ASP A 110 8.44 0.40 -17.79
C ASP A 110 9.53 1.50 -17.66
N CYS A 111 9.22 2.64 -17.04
CA CYS A 111 10.22 3.65 -16.73
C CYS A 111 11.16 3.25 -15.57
N PHE A 112 10.83 2.22 -14.80
CA PHE A 112 11.57 1.79 -13.63
C PHE A 112 12.42 0.55 -13.92
N SER A 113 13.72 0.60 -13.59
CA SER A 113 14.60 -0.54 -13.87
C SER A 113 14.38 -1.76 -12.98
N VAL A 114 13.80 -1.59 -11.78
CA VAL A 114 13.37 -2.67 -10.89
C VAL A 114 11.85 -2.83 -10.91
N GLY A 115 11.12 -1.73 -10.77
CA GLY A 115 9.67 -1.69 -10.78
C GLY A 115 9.07 -0.76 -9.74
N VAL A 116 7.77 -0.86 -9.55
CA VAL A 116 7.00 -0.03 -8.62
C VAL A 116 6.44 -0.89 -7.50
N ILE A 117 6.77 -0.54 -6.25
CA ILE A 117 6.33 -1.24 -5.04
C ILE A 117 4.93 -0.73 -4.65
N ASN A 118 4.04 -1.67 -4.35
CA ASN A 118 2.79 -1.41 -3.67
C ASN A 118 2.68 -2.27 -2.41
N ALA A 119 2.16 -1.72 -1.33
CA ALA A 119 1.70 -2.47 -0.18
C ALA A 119 0.17 -2.54 -0.22
N HIS A 120 -0.34 -3.74 -0.38
CA HIS A 120 -1.76 -4.06 -0.52
C HIS A 120 -2.33 -4.54 0.82
N PRO A 121 -3.46 -3.99 1.31
CA PRO A 121 -4.03 -4.33 2.62
C PRO A 121 -4.81 -5.65 2.60
N GLY A 122 -4.23 -6.70 2.03
CA GLY A 122 -4.76 -8.05 1.93
C GLY A 122 -3.67 -9.05 1.61
N LEU A 123 -3.91 -10.31 1.94
CA LEU A 123 -3.04 -11.42 1.55
C LEU A 123 -3.37 -11.83 0.11
N ILE A 124 -2.50 -11.49 -0.84
CA ILE A 124 -2.63 -11.92 -2.24
C ILE A 124 -2.07 -13.34 -2.36
N PRO A 125 -2.76 -14.26 -3.07
CA PRO A 125 -3.90 -14.07 -3.97
C PRO A 125 -5.29 -14.14 -3.32
N GLU A 126 -5.41 -14.53 -2.06
CA GLU A 126 -6.67 -14.88 -1.41
C GLU A 126 -7.61 -13.68 -1.23
N ASN A 127 -7.02 -12.49 -0.99
CA ASN A 127 -7.77 -11.26 -0.72
C ASN A 127 -7.26 -10.11 -1.57
N ARG A 128 -7.60 -10.10 -2.86
CA ARG A 128 -7.20 -9.12 -3.86
C ARG A 128 -8.36 -8.19 -4.23
N GLY A 129 -8.08 -6.90 -4.44
CA GLY A 129 -9.06 -5.90 -4.86
C GLY A 129 -9.33 -4.84 -3.80
N LEU A 130 -10.57 -4.46 -3.61
CA LEU A 130 -11.01 -3.39 -2.72
C LEU A 130 -11.61 -3.94 -1.42
N ASP A 131 -11.77 -3.08 -0.41
CA ASP A 131 -12.40 -3.41 0.89
C ASP A 131 -11.83 -4.66 1.59
N ASN A 132 -10.52 -4.89 1.48
CA ASN A 132 -9.86 -6.12 1.90
C ASN A 132 -10.11 -6.49 3.37
N VAL A 133 -10.10 -5.49 4.28
CA VAL A 133 -10.42 -5.72 5.71
C VAL A 133 -11.81 -6.33 5.87
N LYS A 134 -12.78 -5.79 5.16
CA LYS A 134 -14.17 -6.26 5.20
C LYS A 134 -14.32 -7.64 4.57
N TRP A 135 -13.71 -7.84 3.39
CA TRP A 135 -13.74 -9.15 2.73
C TRP A 135 -13.08 -10.24 3.54
N ALA A 136 -11.98 -9.94 4.25
CA ALA A 136 -11.36 -10.92 5.13
C ALA A 136 -12.32 -11.36 6.24
N ILE A 137 -13.05 -10.44 6.86
CA ILE A 137 -14.05 -10.75 7.89
C ILE A 137 -15.20 -11.59 7.31
N LEU A 138 -15.78 -11.15 6.20
CA LEU A 138 -16.94 -11.80 5.57
C LEU A 138 -16.65 -13.22 5.08
N LEU A 139 -15.39 -13.50 4.72
CA LEU A 139 -14.94 -14.77 4.16
C LEU A 139 -14.15 -15.63 5.16
N GLY A 140 -13.93 -15.15 6.39
CA GLY A 140 -13.13 -15.86 7.39
C GLY A 140 -11.65 -16.02 7.00
N LEU A 141 -11.11 -15.09 6.18
CA LEU A 141 -9.71 -15.05 5.79
C LEU A 141 -8.88 -14.35 6.87
N ASP A 142 -7.57 -14.62 6.90
CA ASP A 142 -6.66 -13.87 7.75
C ASP A 142 -6.52 -12.42 7.26
N GLN A 143 -6.40 -11.48 8.22
CA GLN A 143 -5.98 -10.13 7.93
C GLN A 143 -4.49 -10.13 7.59
N GLY A 144 -4.08 -9.24 6.70
CA GLY A 144 -2.66 -9.16 6.37
C GLY A 144 -2.35 -8.12 5.32
N VAL A 145 -1.06 -8.04 5.00
CA VAL A 145 -0.51 -7.13 4.00
C VAL A 145 0.36 -7.93 3.04
N THR A 146 0.32 -7.57 1.79
CA THR A 146 1.21 -8.07 0.75
C THR A 146 1.96 -6.92 0.11
N THR A 147 3.30 -6.94 0.19
CA THR A 147 4.15 -6.01 -0.55
C THR A 147 4.61 -6.69 -1.83
N HIS A 148 4.46 -6.01 -2.95
CA HIS A 148 4.76 -6.58 -4.26
C HIS A 148 5.20 -5.51 -5.26
N LEU A 149 5.94 -5.92 -6.30
CA LEU A 149 6.13 -5.12 -7.50
C LEU A 149 4.89 -5.27 -8.37
N ILE A 150 4.22 -4.16 -8.70
CA ILE A 150 2.99 -4.19 -9.45
C ILE A 150 3.22 -4.56 -10.92
N ALA A 151 2.27 -5.28 -11.50
CA ALA A 151 2.09 -5.38 -12.95
C ALA A 151 1.20 -4.22 -13.42
N GLY A 152 1.40 -3.78 -14.66
CA GLY A 152 0.63 -2.67 -15.24
C GLY A 152 -0.75 -3.06 -15.77
N GLY A 153 -1.56 -2.05 -15.98
CA GLY A 153 -2.81 -2.17 -16.72
C GLY A 153 -3.87 -3.02 -16.01
N LYS A 154 -4.32 -4.11 -16.64
CA LYS A 154 -5.44 -4.94 -16.17
C LYS A 154 -5.10 -5.88 -15.02
N ASP A 155 -3.83 -6.06 -14.72
CA ASP A 155 -3.34 -6.99 -13.69
C ASP A 155 -3.26 -6.32 -12.31
N VAL A 156 -4.33 -5.65 -11.92
CA VAL A 156 -4.44 -4.95 -10.63
C VAL A 156 -4.13 -5.90 -9.48
N ASP A 157 -3.30 -5.44 -8.53
CA ASP A 157 -2.82 -6.19 -7.36
C ASP A 157 -2.13 -7.52 -7.71
N LEU A 158 -1.56 -7.61 -8.91
CA LEU A 158 -0.70 -8.71 -9.33
C LEU A 158 0.71 -8.19 -9.64
N GLY A 159 1.61 -9.13 -9.97
CA GLY A 159 3.00 -8.84 -10.29
C GLY A 159 3.95 -9.81 -9.61
N ARG A 160 4.96 -9.30 -8.91
CA ARG A 160 5.98 -10.12 -8.25
C ARG A 160 5.94 -9.91 -6.75
N LEU A 161 5.86 -11.01 -6.01
CA LEU A 161 5.78 -11.01 -4.55
C LEU A 161 7.13 -10.58 -3.94
N ILE A 162 7.08 -9.62 -3.01
CA ILE A 162 8.21 -9.26 -2.14
C ILE A 162 8.02 -9.93 -0.78
N GLU A 163 6.95 -9.59 -0.07
CA GLU A 163 6.68 -10.07 1.28
C GLU A 163 5.18 -10.21 1.54
N ARG A 164 4.79 -11.15 2.40
CA ARG A 164 3.44 -11.28 2.95
C ARG A 164 3.54 -11.35 4.47
N GLN A 165 2.67 -10.60 5.16
CA GLN A 165 2.62 -10.59 6.61
C GLN A 165 1.18 -10.69 7.08
N VAL A 166 0.89 -11.67 7.94
CA VAL A 166 -0.39 -11.76 8.66
C VAL A 166 -0.42 -10.67 9.72
N VAL A 167 -1.55 -10.01 9.83
CA VAL A 167 -1.81 -8.96 10.84
C VAL A 167 -2.75 -9.52 11.90
N PRO A 168 -2.36 -9.56 13.17
CA PRO A 168 -3.16 -10.14 14.22
C PRO A 168 -4.44 -9.35 14.48
N VAL A 169 -5.50 -10.07 14.86
CA VAL A 169 -6.74 -9.49 15.38
C VAL A 169 -6.81 -9.81 16.88
N LEU A 170 -6.79 -8.77 17.69
CA LEU A 170 -6.74 -8.90 19.15
C LEU A 170 -8.15 -9.00 19.76
N PRO A 171 -8.30 -9.56 20.97
CA PRO A 171 -9.60 -9.79 21.61
C PRO A 171 -10.46 -8.54 21.78
N ASP A 172 -9.82 -7.39 22.01
CA ASP A 172 -10.51 -6.12 22.27
C ASP A 172 -10.54 -5.19 21.06
N ASP A 173 -10.11 -5.67 19.88
CA ASP A 173 -10.10 -4.85 18.67
C ASP A 173 -11.50 -4.43 18.25
N THR A 174 -11.60 -3.19 17.82
CA THR A 174 -12.65 -2.70 16.95
C THR A 174 -12.22 -2.86 15.48
N LEU A 175 -13.15 -2.69 14.55
CA LEU A 175 -12.82 -2.65 13.11
C LEU A 175 -11.79 -1.56 12.78
N LEU A 176 -11.85 -0.45 13.51
CA LEU A 176 -10.90 0.65 13.34
C LEU A 176 -9.48 0.25 13.78
N ASP A 177 -9.35 -0.47 14.89
CA ASP A 177 -8.05 -0.95 15.39
C ASP A 177 -7.38 -1.87 14.38
N VAL A 178 -8.13 -2.83 13.84
CA VAL A 178 -7.65 -3.73 12.79
C VAL A 178 -7.21 -2.94 11.56
N HIS A 179 -8.04 -2.00 11.10
CA HIS A 179 -7.71 -1.17 9.93
C HIS A 179 -6.44 -0.33 10.13
N LEU A 180 -6.30 0.31 11.29
CA LEU A 180 -5.12 1.12 11.61
C LEU A 180 -3.85 0.26 11.72
N ARG A 181 -3.95 -0.93 12.31
CA ARG A 181 -2.83 -1.88 12.39
C ARG A 181 -2.40 -2.34 10.99
N ILE A 182 -3.34 -2.64 10.11
CA ILE A 182 -3.04 -2.98 8.71
C ILE A 182 -2.36 -1.82 8.00
N GLN A 183 -2.87 -0.58 8.12
CA GLN A 183 -2.23 0.59 7.51
C GLN A 183 -0.81 0.82 8.04
N ASN A 184 -0.59 0.62 9.35
CA ASN A 184 0.74 0.70 9.93
C ASN A 184 1.68 -0.34 9.32
N THR A 185 1.23 -1.59 9.25
CA THR A 185 1.98 -2.70 8.63
C THR A 185 2.28 -2.46 7.16
N GLU A 186 1.34 -1.90 6.38
CA GLU A 186 1.58 -1.51 4.98
C GLU A 186 2.79 -0.57 4.84
N LEU A 187 2.87 0.44 5.72
CA LEU A 187 3.93 1.44 5.67
C LEU A 187 5.28 0.88 6.15
N GLU A 188 5.27 0.03 7.18
CA GLU A 188 6.48 -0.65 7.66
C GLU A 188 7.05 -1.61 6.63
N MET A 189 6.21 -2.45 6.03
CA MET A 189 6.63 -3.38 4.98
C MET A 189 7.13 -2.64 3.73
N MET A 190 6.52 -1.51 3.40
CA MET A 190 6.96 -0.67 2.28
C MET A 190 8.37 -0.10 2.50
N VAL A 191 8.66 0.42 3.70
CA VAL A 191 10.01 0.91 4.05
C VAL A 191 11.00 -0.23 3.96
N ARG A 192 10.74 -1.38 4.58
CA ARG A 192 11.61 -2.57 4.49
C ARG A 192 11.88 -2.99 3.05
N ALA A 193 10.85 -3.01 2.20
CA ALA A 193 11.02 -3.38 0.79
C ALA A 193 11.92 -2.41 0.03
N VAL A 194 11.82 -1.12 0.31
CA VAL A 194 12.72 -0.10 -0.30
C VAL A 194 14.14 -0.26 0.20
N GLU A 195 14.35 -0.52 1.49
CA GLU A 195 15.67 -0.76 2.09
C GLU A 195 16.32 -2.01 1.48
N GLU A 196 15.59 -3.13 1.43
CA GLU A 196 16.07 -4.39 0.86
C GLU A 196 16.52 -4.23 -0.60
N ILE A 197 15.70 -3.55 -1.43
CA ILE A 197 16.04 -3.27 -2.82
C ILE A 197 17.20 -2.25 -2.92
N GLY A 198 17.28 -1.31 -1.96
CA GLY A 198 18.35 -0.31 -1.87
C GLY A 198 19.71 -0.95 -1.53
N ASP A 199 19.74 -1.86 -0.56
CA ASP A 199 20.96 -2.55 -0.09
C ASP A 199 21.51 -3.54 -1.12
N ALA A 200 20.65 -4.03 -1.99
CA ALA A 200 21.05 -4.89 -3.09
C ALA A 200 21.84 -4.15 -4.19
N ARG A 201 22.36 -2.96 -3.90
CA ARG A 201 23.29 -2.22 -4.78
C ARG A 201 24.51 -3.08 -5.09
N GLY A 202 24.55 -3.66 -6.30
CA GLY A 202 25.63 -4.53 -6.76
C GLY A 202 25.33 -6.03 -6.77
N LYS A 203 24.24 -6.50 -6.19
CA LYS A 203 23.73 -7.84 -6.44
C LYS A 203 22.88 -7.78 -7.71
N CYS A 204 23.47 -8.16 -8.83
CA CYS A 204 22.70 -8.40 -10.06
C CYS A 204 21.63 -9.45 -9.75
N GLY A 205 20.34 -9.07 -9.87
CA GLY A 205 19.22 -10.01 -9.87
C GLY A 205 18.62 -10.39 -8.53
N ILE A 206 17.99 -9.45 -7.79
CA ILE A 206 16.92 -9.88 -6.90
C ILE A 206 15.76 -10.31 -7.78
N GLU A 207 15.53 -11.60 -7.88
CA GLU A 207 14.36 -12.15 -8.57
C GLU A 207 13.23 -12.33 -7.56
N PHE A 208 12.23 -11.47 -7.66
CA PHE A 208 10.97 -11.66 -6.95
C PHE A 208 10.09 -12.64 -7.74
N PRO A 209 9.56 -13.71 -7.11
CA PRO A 209 8.72 -14.66 -7.80
C PRO A 209 7.38 -14.03 -8.21
N PRO A 210 6.83 -14.40 -9.38
CA PRO A 210 5.46 -14.02 -9.72
C PRO A 210 4.48 -14.72 -8.77
N PHE A 211 3.28 -14.15 -8.60
CA PHE A 211 2.22 -14.85 -7.89
C PHE A 211 1.87 -16.15 -8.63
N ARG A 212 1.84 -17.26 -7.88
CA ARG A 212 1.52 -18.60 -8.43
C ARG A 212 0.06 -18.71 -8.87
N ASP A 213 -0.82 -17.98 -8.21
CA ASP A 213 -2.26 -17.92 -8.49
C ASP A 213 -2.68 -16.46 -8.61
N ARG A 214 -3.65 -16.21 -9.48
CA ARG A 214 -4.21 -14.87 -9.67
C ARG A 214 -5.24 -14.50 -8.62
N GLY A 215 -5.83 -15.47 -7.94
CA GLY A 215 -6.94 -15.27 -7.02
C GLY A 215 -8.15 -14.59 -7.65
N THR A 216 -9.13 -14.25 -6.82
CA THR A 216 -10.33 -13.54 -7.25
C THR A 216 -10.20 -12.06 -6.90
N TYR A 217 -10.27 -11.17 -7.89
CA TYR A 217 -10.41 -9.73 -7.67
C TYR A 217 -11.80 -9.42 -7.11
N ARG A 218 -11.86 -8.71 -5.99
CA ARG A 218 -13.12 -8.29 -5.36
C ARG A 218 -13.30 -6.79 -5.47
N ALA A 219 -14.50 -6.38 -5.89
CA ALA A 219 -14.92 -4.98 -5.81
C ALA A 219 -15.25 -4.58 -4.37
N CYS A 220 -15.70 -3.35 -4.17
CA CYS A 220 -16.20 -2.91 -2.87
C CYS A 220 -17.34 -3.83 -2.38
N VAL A 221 -17.38 -4.05 -1.07
CA VAL A 221 -18.45 -4.85 -0.45
C VAL A 221 -19.80 -4.18 -0.73
N PRO A 222 -20.80 -4.92 -1.23
CA PRO A 222 -22.15 -4.40 -1.41
C PRO A 222 -22.77 -3.96 -0.07
N PRO A 223 -23.53 -2.86 0.00
CA PRO A 223 -24.11 -2.34 1.24
C PRO A 223 -24.97 -3.36 1.97
N GLU A 224 -25.73 -4.16 1.24
CA GLU A 224 -26.62 -5.20 1.77
C GLU A 224 -25.86 -6.29 2.54
N ILE A 225 -24.60 -6.53 2.14
CA ILE A 225 -23.69 -7.47 2.82
C ILE A 225 -22.98 -6.76 3.96
N GLU A 226 -22.64 -5.49 3.75
CA GLU A 226 -21.91 -4.68 4.72
C GLU A 226 -22.67 -4.48 6.03
N GLU A 227 -24.00 -4.42 6.00
CA GLU A 227 -24.85 -4.29 7.20
C GLU A 227 -24.60 -5.41 8.23
N ARG A 228 -24.21 -6.58 7.77
CA ARG A 228 -23.94 -7.75 8.63
C ARG A 228 -22.50 -7.77 9.18
N LEU A 229 -21.66 -6.87 8.72
CA LEU A 229 -20.22 -6.90 9.03
C LEU A 229 -19.93 -6.79 10.52
N LEU A 230 -20.67 -5.95 11.26
CA LEU A 230 -20.43 -5.74 12.70
C LEU A 230 -20.78 -6.98 13.54
N GLU A 231 -21.82 -7.73 13.15
CA GLU A 231 -22.18 -8.99 13.80
C GLU A 231 -21.10 -10.04 13.50
N GLN A 232 -20.76 -10.19 12.23
CA GLN A 232 -19.75 -11.14 11.76
C GLN A 232 -18.34 -10.82 12.30
N PHE A 233 -18.03 -9.55 12.55
CA PHE A 233 -16.74 -9.18 13.10
C PHE A 233 -16.50 -9.75 14.51
N ARG A 234 -17.52 -9.82 15.35
CA ARG A 234 -17.39 -10.44 16.68
C ARG A 234 -17.05 -11.92 16.58
N GLU A 235 -17.78 -12.66 15.77
CA GLU A 235 -17.53 -14.08 15.54
C GLU A 235 -16.16 -14.32 14.89
N TYR A 236 -15.80 -13.49 13.93
CA TYR A 236 -14.51 -13.52 13.24
C TYR A 236 -13.35 -13.30 14.24
N ARG A 237 -13.42 -12.28 15.08
CA ARG A 237 -12.43 -11.96 16.10
C ARG A 237 -12.27 -13.11 17.11
N ASP A 238 -13.36 -13.65 17.62
CA ASP A 238 -13.34 -14.76 18.57
C ASP A 238 -12.81 -16.05 17.92
N GLY A 239 -13.18 -16.30 16.67
CA GLY A 239 -12.66 -17.42 15.88
C GLY A 239 -11.18 -17.28 15.55
N TRP A 240 -10.68 -16.07 15.30
CA TRP A 240 -9.26 -15.80 15.07
C TRP A 240 -8.45 -16.10 16.32
N ARG A 241 -8.93 -15.69 17.49
CA ARG A 241 -8.33 -16.00 18.80
C ARG A 241 -8.13 -17.50 19.00
N SER A 242 -9.15 -18.30 18.72
CA SER A 242 -9.09 -19.76 18.93
C SER A 242 -8.10 -20.47 18.00
N LYS A 243 -7.90 -19.95 16.78
CA LYS A 243 -6.92 -20.49 15.82
C LYS A 243 -5.48 -20.18 16.24
N ASN A 244 -5.23 -19.02 16.85
CA ASN A 244 -3.89 -18.47 17.08
C ASN A 244 -3.44 -18.52 18.56
N GLN A 245 -4.24 -19.07 19.47
CA GLN A 245 -3.85 -19.27 20.89
C GLN A 245 -2.70 -20.28 21.13
N ARG A 246 -2.06 -20.80 20.09
CA ARG A 246 -0.97 -21.77 20.20
C ARG A 246 0.41 -21.18 20.47
N GLU A 247 0.59 -19.84 20.40
CA GLU A 247 1.84 -19.19 20.83
C GLU A 247 1.53 -17.88 21.53
N PRO A 248 1.97 -17.68 22.81
CA PRO A 248 1.95 -16.38 23.41
C PRO A 248 2.95 -15.48 22.64
N VAL A 249 2.46 -14.41 22.05
CA VAL A 249 3.33 -13.31 21.59
C VAL A 249 4.00 -12.76 22.85
N GLY A 250 5.30 -12.90 22.95
CA GLY A 250 6.06 -12.37 24.07
C GLY A 250 5.78 -10.88 24.25
N GLU A 251 5.44 -10.50 25.48
CA GLU A 251 5.33 -9.11 25.89
C GLU A 251 6.75 -8.51 25.96
N ASP A 252 7.23 -8.00 24.83
CA ASP A 252 8.41 -7.13 24.80
C ASP A 252 8.00 -5.80 24.16
N TRP A 253 7.65 -4.86 25.03
CA TRP A 253 7.47 -3.42 24.76
C TRP A 253 8.67 -2.64 25.27
#